data_daed7c6f72ac40349f1cf55225a8e1c8
#
_entry.id   daed7c6f72ac40349f1cf55225a8e1c8
#
_cell.length_a   1.000
_cell.length_b   1.000
_cell.length_c   1.000
_cell.angle_alpha   90.00
_cell.angle_beta   90.00
_cell.angle_gamma   90.00
#
_symmetry.space_group_name_H-M   'P 1'
#
loop_
_entity.id
_entity.type
_entity.pdbx_description
1 polymer ?
#
loop_
_entity_poly.entity_id
_entity_poly.type
_entity_poly.pdbx_seq_one_letter_code
_entity_poly.pdbx_strand_id
1 'polypeptide(L)'
;KKNNVYVIGHKNPDTDSICSAISYAYLKNELSQKQEEGAKYIPTRAGHINEETQYVLKYFEQEAPLYVNDIRPQVTDIEIRKTAGIEAGLSLKKAWDIMRGARIVSLPILEDEKLAGIITVSDIAYSDMDVYDNMILSKAGTSYKNIVETIDGEMIVGDLDGEFEEGHVLIAAANPDMMEGYIEPQDMVILGNRYESQLCAIEMDAQCIVVCMGATVSKTIRKMAKEHGCRIIVSPYDTYTVARLINHSMPVRYFMTTDNLITFHTTDYVDDIQEIMAKRRFRDFPITDNQGNYVGMISRRNLLDLERKKLILVD
;
A
#
# COMPACT_ATOMS: atom_id res chain seq x y z
N LYS A 1 -9.24 -3.44 -26.70
CA LYS A 1 -10.40 -4.00 -25.98
C LYS A 1 -11.51 -4.21 -27.02
N LYS A 2 -12.14 -5.40 -27.10
CA LYS A 2 -13.28 -5.63 -27.99
C LYS A 2 -14.45 -4.84 -27.44
N ASN A 3 -15.01 -3.92 -28.23
CA ASN A 3 -16.21 -3.14 -27.93
C ASN A 3 -17.41 -4.11 -27.95
N ASN A 4 -17.75 -4.74 -26.83
CA ASN A 4 -18.89 -5.62 -26.74
C ASN A 4 -20.18 -4.78 -26.59
N VAL A 5 -21.17 -5.08 -27.41
CA VAL A 5 -22.51 -4.49 -27.36
C VAL A 5 -23.50 -5.60 -27.03
N TYR A 6 -24.18 -5.49 -25.92
CA TYR A 6 -25.16 -6.46 -25.48
C TYR A 6 -26.53 -6.15 -26.09
N VAL A 7 -27.15 -7.16 -26.73
CA VAL A 7 -28.48 -7.04 -27.33
C VAL A 7 -29.44 -7.82 -26.45
N ILE A 8 -30.44 -7.13 -25.89
CA ILE A 8 -31.34 -7.70 -24.89
C ILE A 8 -32.78 -7.28 -25.16
N GLY A 9 -33.72 -8.16 -24.94
CA GLY A 9 -35.14 -7.83 -24.95
C GLY A 9 -35.68 -7.47 -23.56
N HIS A 10 -36.98 -7.57 -23.35
CA HIS A 10 -37.62 -7.21 -22.09
C HIS A 10 -37.27 -8.18 -20.92
N LYS A 11 -37.57 -7.77 -19.69
CA LYS A 11 -37.16 -8.44 -18.44
C LYS A 11 -37.65 -9.89 -18.29
N ASN A 12 -38.87 -10.17 -18.77
CA ASN A 12 -39.45 -11.52 -18.75
C ASN A 12 -39.49 -12.04 -20.20
N PRO A 13 -38.39 -12.55 -20.73
CA PRO A 13 -38.24 -12.80 -22.14
C PRO A 13 -39.17 -13.93 -22.60
N ASP A 14 -39.98 -13.63 -23.60
CA ASP A 14 -40.73 -14.60 -24.37
C ASP A 14 -39.96 -15.04 -25.62
N THR A 15 -40.56 -15.84 -26.45
CA THR A 15 -39.93 -16.36 -27.68
C THR A 15 -39.55 -15.25 -28.66
N ASP A 16 -40.37 -14.22 -28.78
CA ASP A 16 -40.09 -13.09 -29.65
C ASP A 16 -38.90 -12.27 -29.18
N SER A 17 -38.87 -11.93 -27.91
CA SER A 17 -37.74 -11.20 -27.24
C SER A 17 -36.41 -11.92 -27.44
N ILE A 18 -36.38 -13.25 -27.26
CA ILE A 18 -35.16 -14.06 -27.43
C ILE A 18 -34.74 -14.14 -28.89
N CYS A 19 -35.67 -14.41 -29.80
CA CYS A 19 -35.39 -14.49 -31.23
C CYS A 19 -34.96 -13.15 -31.82
N SER A 20 -35.57 -12.04 -31.39
CA SER A 20 -35.17 -10.69 -31.77
C SER A 20 -33.75 -10.37 -31.35
N ALA A 21 -33.37 -10.70 -30.11
CA ALA A 21 -32.00 -10.46 -29.59
C ALA A 21 -30.96 -11.25 -30.41
N ILE A 22 -31.23 -12.53 -30.73
CA ILE A 22 -30.33 -13.37 -31.53
C ILE A 22 -30.21 -12.83 -32.95
N SER A 23 -31.36 -12.57 -33.61
CA SER A 23 -31.40 -12.14 -35.00
C SER A 23 -30.75 -10.79 -35.21
N TYR A 24 -31.01 -9.82 -34.30
CA TYR A 24 -30.40 -8.51 -34.37
C TYR A 24 -28.88 -8.56 -34.12
N ALA A 25 -28.43 -9.32 -33.13
CA ALA A 25 -27.01 -9.50 -32.86
C ALA A 25 -26.29 -10.14 -34.05
N TYR A 26 -26.88 -11.15 -34.66
CA TYR A 26 -26.35 -11.81 -35.86
C TYR A 26 -26.22 -10.81 -37.02
N LEU A 27 -27.31 -10.11 -37.37
CA LEU A 27 -27.32 -9.11 -38.44
C LEU A 27 -26.24 -8.02 -38.23
N LYS A 28 -26.14 -7.52 -37.01
CA LYS A 28 -25.15 -6.49 -36.70
C LYS A 28 -23.72 -6.99 -36.77
N ASN A 29 -23.44 -8.22 -36.35
CA ASN A 29 -22.13 -8.82 -36.50
C ASN A 29 -21.73 -9.01 -37.97
N GLU A 30 -22.67 -9.44 -38.81
CA GLU A 30 -22.41 -9.58 -40.26
C GLU A 30 -22.14 -8.21 -40.92
N LEU A 31 -22.87 -7.17 -40.54
CA LEU A 31 -22.65 -5.83 -41.07
C LEU A 31 -21.34 -5.22 -40.55
N SER A 32 -21.00 -5.41 -39.26
CA SER A 32 -19.77 -4.91 -38.66
C SER A 32 -18.51 -5.56 -39.27
N GLN A 33 -18.57 -6.85 -39.63
CA GLN A 33 -17.46 -7.51 -40.32
C GLN A 33 -17.20 -6.90 -41.70
N LYS A 34 -18.26 -6.43 -42.40
CA LYS A 34 -18.13 -5.78 -43.70
C LYS A 34 -17.60 -4.36 -43.65
N GLN A 35 -17.76 -3.68 -42.49
CA GLN A 35 -17.39 -2.25 -42.29
C GLN A 35 -16.10 -2.07 -41.49
N GLU A 36 -15.40 -3.15 -41.11
CA GLU A 36 -14.23 -3.12 -40.21
C GLU A 36 -14.51 -2.44 -38.84
N GLU A 37 -15.76 -2.31 -38.44
CA GLU A 37 -16.14 -1.81 -37.12
C GLU A 37 -15.80 -2.89 -36.07
N GLY A 38 -14.93 -2.57 -35.11
CA GLY A 38 -14.43 -3.49 -34.10
C GLY A 38 -15.43 -3.87 -32.98
N ALA A 39 -16.74 -3.61 -33.16
CA ALA A 39 -17.79 -3.95 -32.20
C ALA A 39 -18.28 -5.40 -32.38
N LYS A 40 -18.44 -6.13 -31.26
CA LYS A 40 -19.04 -7.46 -31.22
C LYS A 40 -20.41 -7.38 -30.53
N TYR A 41 -21.46 -7.74 -31.25
CA TYR A 41 -22.82 -7.81 -30.72
C TYR A 41 -23.08 -9.17 -30.11
N ILE A 42 -23.52 -9.19 -28.85
CA ILE A 42 -23.74 -10.42 -28.08
C ILE A 42 -25.20 -10.50 -27.68
N PRO A 43 -25.94 -11.52 -28.12
CA PRO A 43 -27.32 -11.71 -27.70
C PRO A 43 -27.36 -12.07 -26.21
N THR A 44 -28.23 -11.41 -25.45
CA THR A 44 -28.39 -11.60 -24.02
C THR A 44 -29.85 -11.68 -23.63
N ARG A 45 -30.12 -12.17 -22.42
CA ARG A 45 -31.47 -12.25 -21.85
C ARG A 45 -31.45 -11.81 -20.38
N ALA A 46 -32.55 -11.20 -19.93
CA ALA A 46 -32.72 -10.72 -18.57
C ALA A 46 -33.55 -11.68 -17.68
N GLY A 47 -34.00 -12.81 -18.18
CA GLY A 47 -34.85 -13.74 -17.46
C GLY A 47 -34.67 -15.19 -17.88
N HIS A 48 -35.48 -16.07 -17.27
CA HIS A 48 -35.52 -17.49 -17.61
C HIS A 48 -36.21 -17.71 -18.94
N ILE A 49 -35.78 -18.73 -19.66
CA ILE A 49 -36.36 -19.17 -20.95
C ILE A 49 -37.53 -20.10 -20.64
N ASN A 50 -38.68 -19.81 -21.24
CA ASN A 50 -39.86 -20.67 -21.14
C ASN A 50 -39.75 -21.92 -22.05
N GLU A 51 -40.66 -22.87 -21.89
CA GLU A 51 -40.65 -24.13 -22.61
C GLU A 51 -40.81 -23.94 -24.14
N GLU A 52 -41.65 -23.01 -24.55
CA GLU A 52 -41.85 -22.66 -25.96
C GLU A 52 -40.56 -22.16 -26.59
N THR A 53 -39.88 -21.21 -25.92
CA THR A 53 -38.61 -20.69 -26.39
C THR A 53 -37.52 -21.76 -26.43
N GLN A 54 -37.49 -22.65 -25.43
CA GLN A 54 -36.54 -23.80 -25.45
C GLN A 54 -36.79 -24.72 -26.66
N TYR A 55 -38.05 -24.99 -26.96
CA TYR A 55 -38.39 -25.77 -28.13
C TYR A 55 -37.94 -25.12 -29.45
N VAL A 56 -38.21 -23.81 -29.59
CA VAL A 56 -37.81 -23.06 -30.80
C VAL A 56 -36.28 -23.02 -30.94
N LEU A 57 -35.56 -22.73 -29.87
CA LEU A 57 -34.08 -22.74 -29.91
C LEU A 57 -33.52 -24.08 -30.30
N LYS A 58 -34.09 -25.20 -29.76
CA LYS A 58 -33.68 -26.54 -30.11
C LYS A 58 -34.01 -26.89 -31.57
N TYR A 59 -35.16 -26.47 -32.06
CA TYR A 59 -35.58 -26.74 -33.43
C TYR A 59 -34.66 -26.07 -34.46
N PHE A 60 -34.18 -24.83 -34.16
CA PHE A 60 -33.26 -24.08 -35.02
C PHE A 60 -31.79 -24.29 -34.68
N GLU A 61 -31.46 -25.24 -33.79
CA GLU A 61 -30.09 -25.52 -33.32
C GLU A 61 -29.34 -24.29 -32.86
N GLN A 62 -30.06 -23.35 -32.16
CA GLN A 62 -29.50 -22.13 -31.63
C GLN A 62 -29.19 -22.29 -30.13
N GLU A 63 -28.04 -21.76 -29.72
CA GLU A 63 -27.71 -21.66 -28.30
C GLU A 63 -28.54 -20.59 -27.61
N ALA A 64 -28.86 -20.83 -26.33
CA ALA A 64 -29.57 -19.83 -25.52
C ALA A 64 -28.70 -18.56 -25.31
N PRO A 65 -29.28 -17.35 -25.45
CA PRO A 65 -28.57 -16.14 -25.19
C PRO A 65 -27.98 -16.07 -23.75
N LEU A 66 -26.86 -15.39 -23.62
CA LEU A 66 -26.19 -15.22 -22.33
C LEU A 66 -27.15 -14.58 -21.31
N TYR A 67 -27.32 -15.25 -20.16
CA TYR A 67 -28.10 -14.68 -19.07
C TYR A 67 -27.33 -13.53 -18.40
N VAL A 68 -27.95 -12.35 -18.31
CA VAL A 68 -27.38 -11.16 -17.68
C VAL A 68 -28.37 -10.63 -16.64
N ASN A 69 -28.04 -10.86 -15.38
CA ASN A 69 -28.89 -10.42 -14.26
C ASN A 69 -28.72 -8.92 -13.97
N ASP A 70 -27.51 -8.40 -14.10
CA ASP A 70 -27.18 -7.01 -13.89
C ASP A 70 -26.13 -6.53 -14.91
N ILE A 71 -26.36 -5.38 -15.49
CA ILE A 71 -25.45 -4.75 -16.47
C ILE A 71 -24.61 -3.64 -15.86
N ARG A 72 -24.86 -3.30 -14.58
CA ARG A 72 -24.05 -2.30 -13.91
C ARG A 72 -22.60 -2.71 -13.91
N PRO A 73 -21.66 -1.79 -14.17
CA PRO A 73 -20.24 -2.12 -14.14
C PRO A 73 -19.80 -2.45 -12.72
N GLN A 74 -18.97 -3.46 -12.60
CA GLN A 74 -18.31 -3.87 -11.36
C GLN A 74 -16.85 -3.40 -11.34
N VAL A 75 -16.20 -3.48 -10.18
CA VAL A 75 -14.78 -3.15 -10.02
C VAL A 75 -13.88 -3.93 -10.99
N THR A 76 -14.25 -5.16 -11.35
CA THR A 76 -13.55 -5.95 -12.37
C THR A 76 -13.57 -5.34 -13.77
N ASP A 77 -14.51 -4.43 -14.04
CA ASP A 77 -14.60 -3.73 -15.33
C ASP A 77 -13.72 -2.46 -15.39
N ILE A 78 -13.10 -2.07 -14.25
CA ILE A 78 -12.22 -0.91 -14.12
C ILE A 78 -10.75 -1.36 -14.19
N GLU A 79 -9.88 -0.46 -14.62
CA GLU A 79 -8.45 -0.66 -14.48
C GLU A 79 -8.00 -0.48 -13.03
N ILE A 80 -7.76 -1.60 -12.33
CA ILE A 80 -7.22 -1.62 -10.98
C ILE A 80 -5.71 -1.36 -11.06
N ARG A 81 -5.23 -0.34 -10.37
CA ARG A 81 -3.80 -0.06 -10.27
C ARG A 81 -3.15 -1.11 -9.36
N LYS A 82 -2.25 -1.91 -9.92
CA LYS A 82 -1.47 -2.89 -9.16
C LYS A 82 -0.35 -2.22 -8.39
N THR A 83 -0.68 -1.57 -7.28
CA THR A 83 0.32 -1.05 -6.34
C THR A 83 0.78 -2.20 -5.47
N ALA A 84 2.08 -2.48 -5.46
CA ALA A 84 2.63 -3.50 -4.58
C ALA A 84 2.42 -3.10 -3.11
N GLY A 85 2.00 -4.06 -2.29
CA GLY A 85 1.94 -3.85 -0.86
C GLY A 85 3.33 -3.87 -0.22
N ILE A 86 3.45 -3.25 0.94
CA ILE A 86 4.68 -3.22 1.73
C ILE A 86 4.47 -3.91 3.07
N GLU A 87 5.56 -4.37 3.68
CA GLU A 87 5.55 -4.98 5.01
C GLU A 87 5.43 -3.91 6.11
N ALA A 88 4.76 -4.25 7.20
CA ALA A 88 4.52 -3.37 8.34
C ALA A 88 5.81 -2.88 9.05
N GLY A 89 6.88 -3.66 8.98
CA GLY A 89 8.20 -3.34 9.54
C GLY A 89 9.05 -2.40 8.68
N LEU A 90 8.62 -2.05 7.45
CA LEU A 90 9.38 -1.17 6.56
C LEU A 90 9.53 0.24 7.17
N SER A 91 10.69 0.88 6.99
CA SER A 91 10.93 2.23 7.51
C SER A 91 10.10 3.29 6.77
N LEU A 92 9.76 4.38 7.46
CA LEU A 92 9.13 5.57 6.84
C LEU A 92 9.96 6.09 5.65
N LYS A 93 11.29 6.07 5.78
CA LYS A 93 12.21 6.48 4.70
C LYS A 93 12.02 5.66 3.43
N LYS A 94 11.98 4.33 3.55
CA LYS A 94 11.75 3.44 2.40
C LYS A 94 10.35 3.60 1.82
N ALA A 95 9.32 3.72 2.67
CA ALA A 95 7.96 3.98 2.22
C ALA A 95 7.88 5.28 1.41
N TRP A 96 8.51 6.36 1.91
CA TRP A 96 8.63 7.62 1.19
C TRP A 96 9.32 7.47 -0.17
N ASP A 97 10.45 6.77 -0.23
CA ASP A 97 11.19 6.56 -1.47
C ASP A 97 10.36 5.78 -2.51
N ILE A 98 9.59 4.77 -2.07
CA ILE A 98 8.66 4.03 -2.93
C ILE A 98 7.55 4.96 -3.45
N MET A 99 6.89 5.72 -2.56
CA MET A 99 5.84 6.66 -2.95
C MET A 99 6.34 7.69 -3.96
N ARG A 100 7.52 8.27 -3.71
CA ARG A 100 8.14 9.26 -4.57
C ARG A 100 8.53 8.67 -5.93
N GLY A 101 9.14 7.48 -5.94
CA GLY A 101 9.56 6.80 -7.17
C GLY A 101 8.38 6.40 -8.05
N ALA A 102 7.32 5.89 -7.46
CA ALA A 102 6.10 5.49 -8.16
C ALA A 102 5.10 6.65 -8.40
N ARG A 103 5.37 7.84 -7.85
CA ARG A 103 4.47 9.01 -7.89
C ARG A 103 3.08 8.72 -7.33
N ILE A 104 3.02 8.00 -6.23
CA ILE A 104 1.79 7.64 -5.52
C ILE A 104 1.78 8.32 -4.15
N VAL A 105 0.60 8.48 -3.56
CA VAL A 105 0.40 9.19 -2.29
C VAL A 105 -0.02 8.29 -1.13
N SER A 106 -0.21 7.02 -1.42
CA SER A 106 -0.61 6.01 -0.44
C SER A 106 -0.02 4.65 -0.80
N LEU A 107 0.32 3.87 0.24
CA LEU A 107 0.79 2.49 0.13
C LEU A 107 -0.06 1.57 1.01
N PRO A 108 -0.53 0.45 0.47
CA PRO A 108 -1.14 -0.60 1.26
C PRO A 108 -0.06 -1.36 2.03
N ILE A 109 -0.37 -1.69 3.28
CA ILE A 109 0.47 -2.50 4.14
C ILE A 109 -0.18 -3.87 4.25
N LEU A 110 0.61 -4.92 3.98
CA LEU A 110 0.10 -6.29 3.91
C LEU A 110 0.74 -7.15 4.99
N GLU A 111 -0.08 -8.03 5.55
CA GLU A 111 0.33 -9.17 6.36
C GLU A 111 -0.33 -10.43 5.75
N ASP A 112 0.48 -11.41 5.39
CA ASP A 112 0.01 -12.67 4.76
C ASP A 112 -0.96 -12.43 3.58
N GLU A 113 -0.59 -11.53 2.66
CA GLU A 113 -1.38 -11.11 1.48
C GLU A 113 -2.69 -10.36 1.80
N LYS A 114 -3.02 -10.17 3.07
CA LYS A 114 -4.18 -9.41 3.51
C LYS A 114 -3.83 -7.97 3.84
N LEU A 115 -4.78 -7.08 3.63
CA LEU A 115 -4.62 -5.68 3.97
C LEU A 115 -4.61 -5.48 5.49
N ALA A 116 -3.47 -5.08 6.05
CA ALA A 116 -3.32 -4.74 7.46
C ALA A 116 -3.56 -3.24 7.73
N GLY A 117 -3.20 -2.39 6.77
CA GLY A 117 -3.34 -0.94 6.92
C GLY A 117 -2.98 -0.18 5.65
N ILE A 118 -3.06 1.15 5.74
CA ILE A 118 -2.62 2.07 4.69
C ILE A 118 -1.76 3.15 5.33
N ILE A 119 -0.65 3.49 4.67
CA ILE A 119 0.13 4.68 5.00
C ILE A 119 0.07 5.68 3.85
N THR A 120 -0.06 6.96 4.19
CA THR A 120 -0.14 8.06 3.22
C THR A 120 1.02 9.03 3.39
N VAL A 121 1.24 9.88 2.38
CA VAL A 121 2.18 11.02 2.48
C VAL A 121 1.84 11.93 3.66
N SER A 122 0.56 12.08 3.99
CA SER A 122 0.13 12.89 5.14
C SER A 122 0.58 12.28 6.47
N ASP A 123 0.52 10.96 6.63
CA ASP A 123 0.97 10.27 7.84
C ASP A 123 2.47 10.45 8.03
N ILE A 124 3.25 10.37 6.94
CA ILE A 124 4.70 10.65 6.96
C ILE A 124 4.97 12.11 7.33
N ALA A 125 4.20 13.05 6.78
CA ALA A 125 4.35 14.47 7.10
C ALA A 125 4.02 14.77 8.56
N TYR A 126 2.95 14.19 9.11
CA TYR A 126 2.61 14.31 10.53
C TYR A 126 3.69 13.70 11.41
N SER A 127 4.22 12.54 11.07
CA SER A 127 5.30 11.90 11.84
C SER A 127 6.57 12.77 11.93
N ASP A 128 6.85 13.60 10.92
CA ASP A 128 8.00 14.51 10.90
C ASP A 128 7.73 15.81 11.69
N MET A 129 6.46 16.27 11.71
CA MET A 129 6.08 17.52 12.39
C MET A 129 5.82 17.36 13.89
N ASP A 130 5.35 16.19 14.31
CA ASP A 130 4.93 15.93 15.70
C ASP A 130 6.06 15.37 16.58
N VAL A 131 7.31 15.37 16.10
CA VAL A 131 8.46 14.82 16.83
C VAL A 131 8.94 15.79 17.93
N TYR A 132 8.28 15.73 19.07
CA TYR A 132 8.74 16.36 20.32
C TYR A 132 9.16 15.34 21.39
N ASP A 133 8.98 14.05 21.10
CA ASP A 133 9.24 12.93 22.01
C ASP A 133 10.51 12.20 21.61
N ASN A 134 11.56 12.36 22.40
CA ASN A 134 12.85 11.68 22.18
C ASN A 134 12.80 10.16 22.43
N MET A 135 11.70 9.64 22.97
CA MET A 135 11.43 8.20 23.09
C MET A 135 10.64 7.63 21.91
N ILE A 136 10.26 8.42 20.92
CA ILE A 136 9.38 7.97 19.85
C ILE A 136 9.99 6.78 19.07
N LEU A 137 11.31 6.77 18.91
CA LEU A 137 12.03 5.72 18.20
C LEU A 137 11.90 4.36 18.90
N SER A 138 12.02 4.34 20.23
CA SER A 138 11.85 3.14 21.05
C SER A 138 10.37 2.74 21.16
N LYS A 139 9.47 3.67 21.37
CA LYS A 139 8.02 3.41 21.39
C LYS A 139 7.50 2.80 20.09
N ALA A 140 8.10 3.15 18.97
CA ALA A 140 7.77 2.58 17.67
C ALA A 140 8.32 1.15 17.46
N GLY A 141 9.20 0.67 18.35
CA GLY A 141 9.90 -0.60 18.19
C GLY A 141 10.71 -0.61 16.89
N THR A 142 11.69 0.30 16.82
CA THR A 142 12.45 0.52 15.58
C THR A 142 13.59 -0.47 15.46
N SER A 143 13.62 -1.26 14.39
CA SER A 143 14.71 -2.22 14.16
C SER A 143 16.05 -1.55 13.91
N TYR A 144 17.14 -2.13 14.42
CA TYR A 144 18.50 -1.66 14.14
C TYR A 144 18.83 -1.69 12.65
N LYS A 145 18.26 -2.64 11.92
CA LYS A 145 18.37 -2.70 10.45
C LYS A 145 17.82 -1.42 9.80
N ASN A 146 16.62 -0.99 10.19
CA ASN A 146 16.04 0.26 9.67
C ASN A 146 16.88 1.48 10.04
N ILE A 147 17.40 1.52 11.27
CA ILE A 147 18.27 2.62 11.74
C ILE A 147 19.50 2.72 10.85
N VAL A 148 20.25 1.62 10.74
CA VAL A 148 21.49 1.56 9.94
C VAL A 148 21.23 1.95 8.49
N GLU A 149 20.20 1.38 7.85
CA GLU A 149 19.86 1.70 6.47
C GLU A 149 19.46 3.17 6.27
N THR A 150 18.75 3.76 7.25
CA THR A 150 18.25 5.13 7.12
C THR A 150 19.35 6.19 7.24
N ILE A 151 20.36 5.94 8.08
CA ILE A 151 21.49 6.85 8.30
C ILE A 151 22.73 6.48 7.48
N ASP A 152 22.58 5.59 6.49
CA ASP A 152 23.67 5.06 5.65
C ASP A 152 24.86 4.55 6.51
N GLY A 153 24.53 3.87 7.59
CA GLY A 153 25.45 3.46 8.63
C GLY A 153 26.02 2.06 8.44
N GLU A 154 27.04 1.75 9.24
CA GLU A 154 27.62 0.43 9.39
C GLU A 154 27.62 0.03 10.87
N MET A 155 27.09 -1.14 11.20
CA MET A 155 27.17 -1.73 12.54
C MET A 155 28.55 -2.34 12.75
N ILE A 156 29.39 -1.71 13.58
CA ILE A 156 30.76 -2.18 13.83
C ILE A 156 30.94 -2.94 15.14
N VAL A 157 29.97 -2.82 16.05
CA VAL A 157 29.85 -3.62 17.29
C VAL A 157 28.38 -3.98 17.49
N GLY A 158 28.08 -5.22 17.82
CA GLY A 158 26.74 -5.77 17.91
C GLY A 158 26.24 -6.37 16.59
N ASP A 159 24.96 -6.64 16.51
CA ASP A 159 24.28 -7.19 15.34
C ASP A 159 23.11 -6.29 14.92
N LEU A 160 22.55 -6.59 13.75
CA LEU A 160 21.39 -5.88 13.20
C LEU A 160 20.06 -6.44 13.70
N ASP A 161 20.10 -7.53 14.45
CA ASP A 161 18.91 -8.18 14.98
C ASP A 161 18.35 -7.41 16.18
N GLY A 162 17.04 -7.48 16.33
CA GLY A 162 16.33 -6.78 17.40
C GLY A 162 15.90 -5.36 17.07
N GLU A 163 15.21 -4.78 18.02
CA GLU A 163 14.61 -3.45 17.93
C GLU A 163 15.14 -2.58 19.07
N PHE A 164 15.13 -1.27 18.83
CA PHE A 164 15.34 -0.29 19.89
C PHE A 164 14.00 -0.05 20.59
N GLU A 165 13.80 -0.71 21.73
CA GLU A 165 12.51 -0.78 22.43
C GLU A 165 12.43 0.12 23.65
N GLU A 166 13.57 0.50 24.22
CA GLU A 166 13.67 1.31 25.43
C GLU A 166 14.73 2.42 25.26
N GLY A 167 14.57 3.53 26.00
CA GLY A 167 15.53 4.62 26.05
C GLY A 167 15.19 5.79 25.13
N HIS A 168 15.96 6.84 25.31
CA HIS A 168 15.86 8.10 24.58
C HIS A 168 16.89 8.17 23.45
N VAL A 169 16.62 9.00 22.46
CA VAL A 169 17.63 9.41 21.48
C VAL A 169 18.20 10.74 21.89
N LEU A 170 19.49 10.80 22.18
CA LEU A 170 20.19 11.97 22.67
C LEU A 170 21.34 12.37 21.75
N ILE A 171 21.66 13.66 21.71
CA ILE A 171 22.85 14.20 21.06
C ILE A 171 23.86 14.59 22.13
N ALA A 172 25.04 13.98 22.09
CA ALA A 172 26.13 14.29 22.99
C ALA A 172 26.80 15.63 22.62
N ALA A 173 26.10 16.74 22.91
CA ALA A 173 26.57 18.10 22.61
C ALA A 173 27.35 18.74 23.76
N ALA A 174 27.34 18.13 24.96
CA ALA A 174 28.01 18.62 26.16
C ALA A 174 29.39 17.96 26.34
N ASN A 175 30.13 18.44 27.35
CA ASN A 175 31.34 17.76 27.84
C ASN A 175 30.94 16.50 28.64
N PRO A 176 31.88 15.52 28.86
CA PRO A 176 31.58 14.27 29.54
C PRO A 176 30.97 14.44 30.93
N ASP A 177 31.48 15.36 31.75
CA ASP A 177 30.98 15.58 33.10
C ASP A 177 29.50 16.01 33.15
N MET A 178 29.04 16.72 32.12
CA MET A 178 27.62 17.05 31.97
C MET A 178 26.83 15.90 31.35
N MET A 179 27.43 15.10 30.46
CA MET A 179 26.77 13.97 29.82
C MET A 179 26.35 12.91 30.85
N GLU A 180 27.16 12.63 31.84
CA GLU A 180 26.84 11.73 32.95
C GLU A 180 25.53 12.07 33.65
N GLY A 181 25.14 13.35 33.65
CA GLY A 181 23.95 13.82 34.32
C GLY A 181 22.64 13.63 33.53
N TYR A 182 22.70 13.29 32.24
CA TYR A 182 21.48 13.16 31.41
C TYR A 182 21.44 11.93 30.50
N ILE A 183 22.49 11.13 30.40
CA ILE A 183 22.44 9.83 29.76
C ILE A 183 21.89 8.82 30.74
N GLU A 184 20.82 8.15 30.34
CA GLU A 184 20.23 7.06 31.10
C GLU A 184 20.59 5.69 30.49
N PRO A 185 20.56 4.60 31.28
CA PRO A 185 20.71 3.26 30.73
C PRO A 185 19.73 3.02 29.58
N GLN A 186 20.19 2.26 28.57
CA GLN A 186 19.44 1.94 27.35
C GLN A 186 19.25 3.10 26.36
N ASP A 187 19.79 4.27 26.59
CA ASP A 187 19.72 5.38 25.63
C ASP A 187 20.49 5.10 24.34
N MET A 188 20.09 5.75 23.26
CA MET A 188 20.84 5.86 22.02
C MET A 188 21.51 7.22 21.94
N VAL A 189 22.84 7.26 21.88
CA VAL A 189 23.61 8.50 21.92
C VAL A 189 24.26 8.79 20.58
N ILE A 190 23.85 9.88 19.93
CA ILE A 190 24.45 10.38 18.69
C ILE A 190 25.61 11.31 19.07
N LEU A 191 26.82 10.96 18.58
CA LEU A 191 28.04 11.67 18.97
C LEU A 191 29.09 11.68 17.83
N GLY A 192 30.14 12.43 18.05
CA GLY A 192 31.26 12.53 17.12
C GLY A 192 32.44 11.62 17.50
N ASN A 193 33.64 12.06 17.12
CA ASN A 193 34.88 11.28 17.28
C ASN A 193 35.61 11.49 18.61
N ARG A 194 35.03 12.20 19.57
CA ARG A 194 35.66 12.42 20.88
C ARG A 194 35.66 11.13 21.68
N TYR A 195 36.86 10.68 22.01
CA TYR A 195 37.06 9.45 22.77
C TYR A 195 36.34 9.45 24.11
N GLU A 196 36.46 10.55 24.85
CA GLU A 196 35.87 10.73 26.19
C GLU A 196 34.33 10.68 26.12
N SER A 197 33.72 11.23 25.09
CA SER A 197 32.26 11.18 24.91
C SER A 197 31.77 9.78 24.57
N GLN A 198 32.52 9.03 23.74
CA GLN A 198 32.21 7.63 23.43
C GLN A 198 32.33 6.76 24.68
N LEU A 199 33.41 6.98 25.48
CA LEU A 199 33.66 6.26 26.72
C LEU A 199 32.53 6.52 27.72
N CYS A 200 32.21 7.77 27.99
CA CYS A 200 31.15 8.19 28.92
C CYS A 200 29.79 7.54 28.55
N ALA A 201 29.39 7.59 27.29
CA ALA A 201 28.13 6.99 26.87
C ALA A 201 28.07 5.48 27.12
N ILE A 202 29.18 4.77 26.91
CA ILE A 202 29.27 3.32 27.15
C ILE A 202 29.25 3.02 28.65
N GLU A 203 29.97 3.78 29.47
CA GLU A 203 30.01 3.63 30.94
C GLU A 203 28.67 3.93 31.60
N MET A 204 27.84 4.78 30.98
CA MET A 204 26.46 5.06 31.40
C MET A 204 25.44 4.02 30.89
N ASP A 205 25.91 2.88 30.38
CA ASP A 205 25.10 1.78 29.88
C ASP A 205 24.16 2.16 28.74
N ALA A 206 24.58 3.08 27.85
CA ALA A 206 23.87 3.33 26.62
C ALA A 206 23.72 2.06 25.79
N GLN A 207 22.53 1.79 25.26
CA GLN A 207 22.28 0.62 24.44
C GLN A 207 22.98 0.69 23.07
N CYS A 208 23.12 1.91 22.55
CA CYS A 208 23.74 2.16 21.25
C CYS A 208 24.41 3.52 21.21
N ILE A 209 25.58 3.61 20.60
CA ILE A 209 26.18 4.89 20.19
C ILE A 209 26.21 4.98 18.66
N VAL A 210 25.87 6.14 18.12
CA VAL A 210 25.98 6.46 16.68
C VAL A 210 27.12 7.43 16.48
N VAL A 211 28.21 6.95 15.91
CA VAL A 211 29.43 7.75 15.66
C VAL A 211 29.33 8.37 14.28
N CYS A 212 29.29 9.70 14.24
CA CYS A 212 29.07 10.48 13.01
C CYS A 212 30.37 10.75 12.23
N MET A 213 30.20 11.24 10.98
CA MET A 213 31.27 11.69 10.07
C MET A 213 32.23 10.59 9.62
N GLY A 214 31.80 9.33 9.62
CA GLY A 214 32.65 8.18 9.25
C GLY A 214 33.88 8.03 10.14
N ALA A 215 33.84 8.53 11.37
CA ALA A 215 34.98 8.56 12.25
C ALA A 215 35.41 7.16 12.69
N THR A 216 36.72 6.95 12.77
CA THR A 216 37.28 5.68 13.22
C THR A 216 37.09 5.51 14.72
N VAL A 217 36.56 4.36 15.15
CA VAL A 217 36.39 4.00 16.56
C VAL A 217 37.60 3.14 17.01
N SER A 218 38.20 3.52 18.14
CA SER A 218 39.39 2.83 18.67
C SER A 218 39.08 1.39 19.09
N LYS A 219 40.13 0.54 19.11
CA LYS A 219 40.00 -0.85 19.57
C LYS A 219 39.54 -0.92 21.03
N THR A 220 39.97 0.01 21.87
CA THR A 220 39.57 0.07 23.27
C THR A 220 38.08 0.33 23.43
N ILE A 221 37.54 1.33 22.72
CA ILE A 221 36.11 1.64 22.71
C ILE A 221 35.28 0.46 22.20
N ARG A 222 35.70 -0.16 21.10
CA ARG A 222 35.02 -1.37 20.59
C ARG A 222 35.00 -2.52 21.59
N LYS A 223 36.09 -2.71 22.33
CA LYS A 223 36.16 -3.75 23.37
C LYS A 223 35.21 -3.42 24.53
N MET A 224 35.22 -2.20 25.03
CA MET A 224 34.34 -1.77 26.12
C MET A 224 32.87 -1.86 25.71
N ALA A 225 32.52 -1.42 24.51
CA ALA A 225 31.15 -1.53 24.00
C ALA A 225 30.67 -3.01 24.00
N LYS A 226 31.51 -3.95 23.60
CA LYS A 226 31.18 -5.38 23.68
C LYS A 226 31.00 -5.88 25.13
N GLU A 227 31.81 -5.41 26.07
CA GLU A 227 31.73 -5.77 27.48
C GLU A 227 30.46 -5.23 28.13
N HIS A 228 29.98 -4.02 27.75
CA HIS A 228 28.76 -3.40 28.23
C HIS A 228 27.51 -3.77 27.40
N GLY A 229 27.63 -4.55 26.32
CA GLY A 229 26.51 -4.86 25.44
C GLY A 229 26.03 -3.68 24.59
N CYS A 230 26.83 -2.60 24.49
CA CYS A 230 26.52 -1.42 23.73
C CYS A 230 26.80 -1.64 22.23
N ARG A 231 25.83 -1.34 21.38
CA ARG A 231 26.01 -1.36 19.92
C ARG A 231 26.74 -0.11 19.45
N ILE A 232 27.54 -0.25 18.40
CA ILE A 232 28.19 0.90 17.74
C ILE A 232 27.84 0.92 16.26
N ILE A 233 27.18 2.01 15.84
CA ILE A 233 26.90 2.32 14.44
C ILE A 233 27.80 3.48 14.02
N VAL A 234 28.45 3.39 12.86
CA VAL A 234 29.20 4.48 12.26
C VAL A 234 28.43 4.98 11.05
N SER A 235 28.08 6.27 11.04
CA SER A 235 27.40 6.93 9.90
C SER A 235 28.34 7.92 9.21
N PRO A 236 28.35 8.03 7.87
CA PRO A 236 29.11 9.03 7.14
C PRO A 236 28.58 10.44 7.35
N TYR A 237 27.35 10.59 7.79
CA TYR A 237 26.69 11.88 8.01
C TYR A 237 27.16 12.59 9.28
N ASP A 238 27.00 13.91 9.30
CA ASP A 238 27.21 14.70 10.50
C ASP A 238 26.08 14.49 11.53
N THR A 239 26.32 14.96 12.76
CA THR A 239 25.41 14.79 13.89
C THR A 239 24.01 15.38 13.63
N TYR A 240 23.94 16.54 12.98
CA TYR A 240 22.67 17.18 12.65
C TYR A 240 21.87 16.37 11.64
N THR A 241 22.54 15.88 10.59
CA THR A 241 21.92 15.06 9.57
C THR A 241 21.43 13.73 10.14
N VAL A 242 22.25 13.06 10.98
CA VAL A 242 21.83 11.81 11.66
C VAL A 242 20.62 12.07 12.55
N ALA A 243 20.64 13.12 13.36
CA ALA A 243 19.54 13.46 14.27
C ALA A 243 18.22 13.73 13.53
N ARG A 244 18.29 14.32 12.34
CA ARG A 244 17.11 14.54 11.50
C ARG A 244 16.60 13.26 10.83
N LEU A 245 17.50 12.42 10.37
CA LEU A 245 17.14 11.23 9.59
C LEU A 245 16.67 10.07 10.46
N ILE A 246 17.18 9.97 11.70
CA ILE A 246 17.00 8.76 12.52
C ILE A 246 15.52 8.44 12.77
N ASN A 247 14.68 9.45 12.92
CA ASN A 247 13.24 9.26 13.12
C ASN A 247 12.54 8.68 11.89
N HIS A 248 13.11 8.86 10.69
CA HIS A 248 12.58 8.24 9.47
C HIS A 248 12.87 6.73 9.39
N SER A 249 13.64 6.17 10.33
CA SER A 249 13.85 4.74 10.46
C SER A 249 12.69 3.98 11.11
N MET A 250 11.76 4.71 11.76
CA MET A 250 10.60 4.12 12.41
C MET A 250 9.76 3.29 11.42
N PRO A 251 9.22 2.14 11.89
CA PRO A 251 8.42 1.26 11.04
C PRO A 251 7.06 1.88 10.69
N VAL A 252 6.59 1.65 9.48
CA VAL A 252 5.31 2.18 8.99
C VAL A 252 4.12 1.71 9.84
N ARG A 253 4.22 0.54 10.50
CA ARG A 253 3.15 0.02 11.39
C ARG A 253 2.76 0.98 12.49
N TYR A 254 3.69 1.83 12.94
CA TYR A 254 3.42 2.78 14.03
C TYR A 254 2.53 3.95 13.59
N PHE A 255 2.54 4.29 12.30
CA PHE A 255 1.83 5.45 11.75
C PHE A 255 0.71 5.08 10.78
N MET A 256 0.60 3.81 10.37
CA MET A 256 -0.42 3.38 9.42
C MET A 256 -1.83 3.54 10.01
N THR A 257 -2.78 3.85 9.17
CA THR A 257 -4.20 3.78 9.51
C THR A 257 -4.66 2.34 9.42
N THR A 258 -5.23 1.82 10.51
CA THR A 258 -5.79 0.46 10.61
C THR A 258 -7.31 0.49 10.78
N ASP A 259 -7.81 1.51 11.47
CA ASP A 259 -9.23 1.62 11.80
C ASP A 259 -10.02 2.31 10.68
N ASN A 260 -11.26 1.87 10.47
CA ASN A 260 -12.19 2.44 9.49
C ASN A 260 -11.63 2.45 8.05
N LEU A 261 -10.80 1.48 7.69
CA LEU A 261 -10.35 1.29 6.32
C LEU A 261 -11.56 1.01 5.43
N ILE A 262 -11.73 1.85 4.40
CA ILE A 262 -12.75 1.61 3.39
C ILE A 262 -12.09 0.79 2.29
N THR A 263 -12.51 -0.45 2.19
CA THR A 263 -12.10 -1.38 1.13
C THR A 263 -13.29 -1.68 0.24
N PHE A 264 -13.03 -1.96 -1.04
CA PHE A 264 -14.05 -2.44 -1.95
C PHE A 264 -13.67 -3.82 -2.46
N HIS A 265 -14.69 -4.57 -2.85
CA HIS A 265 -14.50 -5.90 -3.43
C HIS A 265 -14.50 -5.81 -4.95
N THR A 266 -13.83 -6.78 -5.57
CA THR A 266 -13.81 -6.91 -7.04
C THR A 266 -15.20 -7.02 -7.65
N THR A 267 -16.17 -7.52 -6.87
CA THR A 267 -17.58 -7.72 -7.27
C THR A 267 -18.49 -6.54 -6.97
N ASP A 268 -18.02 -5.49 -6.28
CA ASP A 268 -18.81 -4.32 -5.96
C ASP A 268 -19.18 -3.53 -7.22
N TYR A 269 -20.37 -2.92 -7.19
CA TYR A 269 -20.83 -2.10 -8.31
C TYR A 269 -20.23 -0.70 -8.25
N VAL A 270 -19.81 -0.20 -9.40
CA VAL A 270 -19.13 1.09 -9.53
C VAL A 270 -19.98 2.26 -9.04
N ASP A 271 -21.29 2.23 -9.33
CA ASP A 271 -22.21 3.31 -8.92
C ASP A 271 -22.27 3.43 -7.38
N ASP A 272 -22.30 2.30 -6.65
CA ASP A 272 -22.33 2.26 -5.19
C ASP A 272 -21.00 2.78 -4.60
N ILE A 273 -19.88 2.40 -5.21
CA ILE A 273 -18.54 2.89 -4.84
C ILE A 273 -18.41 4.40 -5.05
N GLN A 274 -18.91 4.94 -6.15
CA GLN A 274 -18.87 6.38 -6.44
C GLN A 274 -19.54 7.20 -5.34
N GLU A 275 -20.68 6.73 -4.85
CA GLU A 275 -21.41 7.40 -3.76
C GLU A 275 -20.58 7.41 -2.46
N ILE A 276 -19.96 6.28 -2.11
CA ILE A 276 -19.09 6.18 -0.93
C ILE A 276 -17.86 7.08 -1.08
N MET A 277 -17.18 7.02 -2.23
CA MET A 277 -16.01 7.86 -2.52
C MET A 277 -16.34 9.36 -2.48
N ALA A 278 -17.53 9.78 -2.92
CA ALA A 278 -17.95 11.18 -2.89
C ALA A 278 -18.05 11.73 -1.46
N LYS A 279 -18.45 10.90 -0.51
CA LYS A 279 -18.63 11.26 0.90
C LYS A 279 -17.32 11.24 1.71
N ARG A 280 -16.25 10.69 1.17
CA ARG A 280 -14.98 10.47 1.88
C ARG A 280 -13.86 11.34 1.31
N ARG A 281 -12.92 11.73 2.18
CA ARG A 281 -11.75 12.57 1.80
C ARG A 281 -10.57 11.77 1.23
N PHE A 282 -10.62 10.45 1.27
CA PHE A 282 -9.55 9.60 0.74
C PHE A 282 -9.45 9.70 -0.79
N ARG A 283 -8.24 9.58 -1.31
CA ARG A 283 -7.98 9.60 -2.76
C ARG A 283 -7.94 8.21 -3.36
N ASP A 284 -7.37 7.27 -2.65
CA ASP A 284 -7.15 5.89 -3.08
C ASP A 284 -7.84 4.92 -2.13
N PHE A 285 -8.38 3.86 -2.69
CA PHE A 285 -9.12 2.84 -1.96
C PHE A 285 -8.58 1.46 -2.33
N PRO A 286 -8.26 0.61 -1.36
CA PRO A 286 -7.82 -0.75 -1.62
C PRO A 286 -8.97 -1.63 -2.10
N ILE A 287 -8.62 -2.56 -2.99
CA ILE A 287 -9.51 -3.59 -3.52
C ILE A 287 -9.07 -4.93 -2.98
N THR A 288 -10.05 -5.71 -2.54
CA THR A 288 -9.87 -7.09 -2.10
C THR A 288 -10.67 -8.06 -2.98
N ASP A 289 -10.23 -9.30 -3.05
CA ASP A 289 -10.98 -10.38 -3.67
C ASP A 289 -12.02 -10.98 -2.69
N ASN A 290 -12.76 -12.00 -3.15
CA ASN A 290 -13.75 -12.70 -2.33
C ASN A 290 -13.15 -13.50 -1.16
N GLN A 291 -11.82 -13.69 -1.13
CA GLN A 291 -11.10 -14.36 -0.06
C GLN A 291 -10.49 -13.35 0.93
N GLY A 292 -10.63 -12.05 0.66
CA GLY A 292 -10.08 -10.96 1.46
C GLY A 292 -8.62 -10.64 1.14
N ASN A 293 -8.04 -11.21 0.07
CA ASN A 293 -6.70 -10.88 -0.35
C ASN A 293 -6.68 -9.53 -1.07
N TYR A 294 -5.59 -8.81 -0.89
CA TYR A 294 -5.38 -7.54 -1.57
C TYR A 294 -5.14 -7.74 -3.07
N VAL A 295 -5.86 -6.99 -3.90
CA VAL A 295 -5.77 -7.06 -5.36
C VAL A 295 -5.09 -5.84 -5.98
N GLY A 296 -5.29 -4.67 -5.39
CA GLY A 296 -4.78 -3.40 -5.90
C GLY A 296 -5.50 -2.20 -5.32
N MET A 297 -5.28 -1.04 -5.93
CA MET A 297 -5.86 0.24 -5.52
C MET A 297 -6.69 0.83 -6.64
N ILE A 298 -7.79 1.50 -6.30
CA ILE A 298 -8.54 2.36 -7.22
C ILE A 298 -8.60 3.78 -6.66
N SER A 299 -8.73 4.73 -7.56
CA SER A 299 -8.94 6.13 -7.23
C SER A 299 -10.19 6.65 -7.96
N ARG A 300 -10.68 7.83 -7.58
CA ARG A 300 -11.78 8.49 -8.31
C ARG A 300 -11.48 8.65 -9.81
N ARG A 301 -10.21 8.82 -10.18
CA ARG A 301 -9.80 8.96 -11.58
C ARG A 301 -10.07 7.70 -12.39
N ASN A 302 -9.85 6.52 -11.80
CA ASN A 302 -10.11 5.25 -12.49
C ASN A 302 -11.59 5.06 -12.85
N LEU A 303 -12.51 5.72 -12.11
CA LEU A 303 -13.94 5.67 -12.39
C LEU A 303 -14.37 6.59 -13.55
N LEU A 304 -13.58 7.63 -13.86
CA LEU A 304 -13.87 8.54 -14.95
C LEU A 304 -13.61 7.90 -16.32
N ASP A 305 -12.70 6.95 -16.39
CA ASP A 305 -12.32 6.26 -17.62
C ASP A 305 -13.16 4.99 -17.86
N LEU A 306 -14.23 4.79 -17.08
CA LEU A 306 -15.09 3.63 -17.18
C LEU A 306 -15.93 3.67 -18.46
N GLU A 307 -15.70 2.74 -19.36
CA GLU A 307 -16.60 2.48 -20.48
C GLU A 307 -17.82 1.69 -19.98
N ARG A 308 -18.99 2.34 -19.96
CA ARG A 308 -20.25 1.65 -19.65
C ARG A 308 -20.54 0.59 -20.72
N LYS A 309 -21.06 -0.57 -20.29
CA LYS A 309 -21.54 -1.61 -21.21
C LYS A 309 -22.58 -1.01 -22.13
N LYS A 310 -22.33 -1.11 -23.43
CA LYS A 310 -23.29 -0.65 -24.45
C LYS A 310 -24.41 -1.69 -24.54
N LEU A 311 -25.66 -1.20 -24.43
CA LEU A 311 -26.86 -2.00 -24.47
C LEU A 311 -27.76 -1.55 -25.62
N ILE A 312 -28.30 -2.52 -26.35
CA ILE A 312 -29.36 -2.30 -27.33
C ILE A 312 -30.58 -3.09 -26.86
N LEU A 313 -31.68 -2.38 -26.66
CA LEU A 313 -32.98 -2.98 -26.39
C LEU A 313 -33.62 -3.35 -27.71
N VAL A 314 -34.12 -4.56 -27.81
CA VAL A 314 -34.93 -5.06 -28.94
C VAL A 314 -36.24 -5.61 -28.38
N ASP A 315 -37.28 -5.48 -29.17
CA ASP A 315 -38.63 -5.96 -28.80
C ASP A 315 -39.06 -6.99 -29.81
#